data_70b0c8676433178d348bb974fb50e4db
#
_entry.id   70b0c8676433178d348bb974fb50e4db
#
_cell.length_a   1.000
_cell.length_b   1.000
_cell.length_c   1.000
_cell.angle_alpha   90.00
_cell.angle_beta   90.00
_cell.angle_gamma   90.00
#
_symmetry.space_group_name_H-M   'P 1'
#
loop_
_entity.id
_entity.type
_entity.pdbx_description
1 polymer ?
#
loop_
_entity_poly.entity_id
_entity_poly.type
_entity_poly.pdbx_seq_one_letter_code
_entity_poly.pdbx_strand_id
1 'polypeptide(L)'
;MSLILTFIGKGGVGKTTTAIAAARALATQNKKVLYVGQQAGDTLSMRLGVALSSEPQLVAPNFAAVHLQSTVLLEKYWDKMKGLENQYLRTPFFKEVYGQELGILPGMDSALGLSFLRERDAESKYDVIIYDGMGDLETLRMLGMPEILGWYLRRFKQV
;
A
#
# COMPACT_ATOMS: atom_id res chain seq x y z
N MET A 1 -9.40 8.10 -11.85
CA MET A 1 -9.61 6.91 -10.98
C MET A 1 -9.02 5.72 -11.68
N SER A 2 -8.06 5.05 -11.05
CA SER A 2 -7.38 3.88 -11.60
C SER A 2 -8.19 2.61 -11.34
N LEU A 3 -8.04 1.60 -12.19
CA LEU A 3 -8.51 0.25 -11.87
C LEU A 3 -7.51 -0.38 -10.91
N ILE A 4 -7.95 -0.81 -9.72
CA ILE A 4 -7.10 -1.51 -8.75
C ILE A 4 -7.36 -3.01 -8.87
N LEU A 5 -6.30 -3.77 -9.15
CA LEU A 5 -6.33 -5.23 -9.25
C LEU A 5 -5.49 -5.83 -8.12
N THR A 6 -6.00 -6.88 -7.48
CA THR A 6 -5.24 -7.69 -6.54
C THR A 6 -5.46 -9.17 -6.81
N PHE A 7 -4.45 -9.99 -6.51
CA PHE A 7 -4.47 -11.43 -6.70
C PHE A 7 -4.50 -12.12 -5.34
N ILE A 8 -5.55 -12.88 -5.08
CA ILE A 8 -5.77 -13.58 -3.82
C ILE A 8 -5.65 -15.08 -4.05
N GLY A 9 -5.04 -15.79 -3.11
CA GLY A 9 -4.84 -17.24 -3.17
C GLY A 9 -3.78 -17.70 -2.16
N LYS A 10 -3.71 -18.96 -1.84
CA LYS A 10 -2.75 -19.52 -0.88
C LYS A 10 -1.29 -19.23 -1.25
N GLY A 11 -0.40 -19.34 -0.25
CA GLY A 11 1.05 -19.21 -0.48
C GLY A 11 1.53 -20.17 -1.58
N GLY A 12 2.43 -19.72 -2.45
CA GLY A 12 3.04 -20.55 -3.49
C GLY A 12 2.24 -20.78 -4.77
N VAL A 13 0.96 -20.33 -4.86
CA VAL A 13 0.12 -20.57 -6.06
C VAL A 13 0.45 -19.63 -7.24
N GLY A 14 1.48 -18.81 -7.14
CA GLY A 14 1.93 -17.96 -8.24
C GLY A 14 1.32 -16.57 -8.32
N LYS A 15 0.73 -16.03 -7.25
CA LYS A 15 0.13 -14.68 -7.20
C LYS A 15 1.05 -13.61 -7.79
N THR A 16 2.24 -13.45 -7.24
CA THR A 16 3.24 -12.47 -7.68
C THR A 16 3.62 -12.66 -9.15
N THR A 17 3.81 -13.91 -9.58
CA THR A 17 4.12 -14.22 -10.98
C THR A 17 2.99 -13.79 -11.91
N THR A 18 1.75 -14.12 -11.54
CA THR A 18 0.55 -13.74 -12.31
C THR A 18 0.36 -12.22 -12.31
N ALA A 19 0.57 -11.56 -11.17
CA ALA A 19 0.47 -10.11 -11.03
C ALA A 19 1.49 -9.38 -11.93
N ILE A 20 2.75 -9.84 -11.95
CA ILE A 20 3.79 -9.28 -12.84
C ILE A 20 3.46 -9.53 -14.31
N ALA A 21 2.99 -10.73 -14.65
CA ALA A 21 2.58 -11.07 -16.02
C ALA A 21 1.41 -10.18 -16.49
N ALA A 22 0.40 -9.97 -15.64
CA ALA A 22 -0.71 -9.08 -15.91
C ALA A 22 -0.25 -7.63 -16.10
N ALA A 23 0.67 -7.14 -15.24
CA ALA A 23 1.24 -5.80 -15.36
C ALA A 23 1.93 -5.60 -16.72
N ARG A 24 2.76 -6.55 -17.13
CA ARG A 24 3.45 -6.51 -18.43
C ARG A 24 2.46 -6.55 -19.59
N ALA A 25 1.47 -7.45 -19.54
CA ALA A 25 0.46 -7.58 -20.59
C ALA A 25 -0.37 -6.29 -20.76
N LEU A 26 -0.77 -5.64 -19.66
CA LEU A 26 -1.49 -4.38 -19.72
C LEU A 26 -0.60 -3.22 -20.23
N ALA A 27 0.66 -3.19 -19.85
CA ALA A 27 1.60 -2.18 -20.33
C ALA A 27 1.86 -2.30 -21.84
N THR A 28 1.91 -3.50 -22.39
CA THR A 28 2.01 -3.72 -23.86
C THR A 28 0.76 -3.24 -24.61
N GLN A 29 -0.38 -3.14 -23.94
CA GLN A 29 -1.62 -2.56 -24.46
C GLN A 29 -1.69 -1.04 -24.26
N ASN A 30 -0.57 -0.37 -24.04
CA ASN A 30 -0.45 1.07 -23.78
C ASN A 30 -1.18 1.57 -22.53
N LYS A 31 -1.48 0.70 -21.55
CA LYS A 31 -1.97 1.11 -20.25
C LYS A 31 -0.81 1.52 -19.36
N LYS A 32 -0.93 2.66 -18.68
CA LYS A 32 0.03 3.07 -17.65
C LYS A 32 -0.22 2.25 -16.38
N VAL A 33 0.69 1.35 -16.07
CA VAL A 33 0.55 0.37 -14.98
C VAL A 33 1.53 0.70 -13.85
N LEU A 34 1.03 0.71 -12.61
CA LEU A 34 1.83 0.67 -11.41
C LEU A 34 1.67 -0.69 -10.73
N TYR A 35 2.76 -1.40 -10.58
CA TYR A 35 2.82 -2.59 -9.73
C TYR A 35 3.29 -2.21 -8.32
N VAL A 36 2.53 -2.58 -7.31
CA VAL A 36 2.79 -2.29 -5.91
C VAL A 36 2.97 -3.60 -5.17
N GLY A 37 4.22 -3.94 -4.83
CA GLY A 37 4.55 -5.10 -4.02
C GLY A 37 4.77 -4.72 -2.56
N GLN A 38 4.19 -5.48 -1.63
CA GLN A 38 4.34 -5.30 -0.18
C GLN A 38 4.79 -6.61 0.49
N GLN A 39 5.63 -7.37 -0.17
CA GLN A 39 6.17 -8.63 0.37
C GLN A 39 7.51 -8.38 1.07
N ALA A 40 7.81 -9.19 2.08
CA ALA A 40 9.12 -9.12 2.73
C ALA A 40 10.25 -9.59 1.79
N GLY A 41 11.39 -8.90 1.85
CA GLY A 41 12.63 -9.26 1.15
C GLY A 41 12.72 -8.79 -0.31
N ASP A 42 13.90 -8.95 -0.90
CA ASP A 42 14.24 -8.42 -2.23
C ASP A 42 13.84 -9.29 -3.42
N THR A 43 13.02 -10.31 -3.19
CA THR A 43 12.60 -11.26 -4.25
C THR A 43 11.90 -10.57 -5.41
N LEU A 44 11.21 -9.45 -5.17
CA LEU A 44 10.54 -8.67 -6.20
C LEU A 44 11.54 -8.00 -7.15
N SER A 45 12.59 -7.37 -6.60
CA SER A 45 13.68 -6.77 -7.37
C SER A 45 14.35 -7.79 -8.28
N MET A 46 14.60 -8.99 -7.77
CA MET A 46 15.16 -10.10 -8.55
C MET A 46 14.24 -10.53 -9.70
N ARG A 47 12.94 -10.64 -9.47
CA ARG A 47 11.95 -11.05 -10.49
C ARG A 47 11.76 -10.01 -11.59
N LEU A 48 11.90 -8.74 -11.25
CA LEU A 48 11.78 -7.64 -12.21
C LEU A 48 13.10 -7.27 -12.87
N GLY A 49 14.24 -7.72 -12.31
CA GLY A 49 15.58 -7.42 -12.82
C GLY A 49 16.01 -5.96 -12.56
N VAL A 50 15.36 -5.29 -11.61
CA VAL A 50 15.60 -3.87 -11.27
C VAL A 50 15.58 -3.73 -9.75
N ALA A 51 16.55 -3.04 -9.17
CA ALA A 51 16.51 -2.69 -7.75
C ALA A 51 15.35 -1.74 -7.48
N LEU A 52 14.39 -2.17 -6.68
CA LEU A 52 13.21 -1.38 -6.33
C LEU A 52 13.42 -0.65 -5.01
N SER A 53 12.79 0.51 -4.92
CA SER A 53 12.69 1.32 -3.70
C SER A 53 11.24 1.48 -3.26
N SER A 54 11.03 2.26 -2.21
CA SER A 54 9.69 2.65 -1.73
C SER A 54 9.03 3.76 -2.55
N GLU A 55 9.69 4.22 -3.63
CA GLU A 55 9.09 5.13 -4.60
C GLU A 55 8.96 4.45 -5.98
N PRO A 56 7.88 4.77 -6.74
CA PRO A 56 7.65 4.17 -8.04
C PRO A 56 8.79 4.42 -9.03
N GLN A 57 9.29 3.36 -9.65
CA GLN A 57 10.36 3.40 -10.65
C GLN A 57 9.88 2.76 -11.95
N LEU A 58 10.30 3.32 -13.09
CA LEU A 58 9.98 2.77 -14.38
C LEU A 58 10.80 1.48 -14.62
N VAL A 59 10.13 0.37 -14.85
CA VAL A 59 10.74 -0.96 -15.13
C VAL A 59 10.75 -1.25 -16.63
N ALA A 60 9.72 -0.80 -17.34
CA ALA A 60 9.59 -0.93 -18.79
C ALA A 60 8.65 0.19 -19.31
N PRO A 61 8.52 0.39 -20.62
CA PRO A 61 7.56 1.34 -21.16
C PRO A 61 6.15 1.10 -20.59
N ASN A 62 5.52 2.14 -20.08
CA ASN A 62 4.21 2.11 -19.41
C ASN A 62 4.11 1.23 -18.16
N PHE A 63 5.21 0.69 -17.66
CA PHE A 63 5.24 -0.19 -16.51
C PHE A 63 6.18 0.35 -15.43
N ALA A 64 5.61 0.87 -14.35
CA ALA A 64 6.33 1.25 -13.14
C ALA A 64 6.10 0.22 -12.03
N ALA A 65 7.07 0.05 -11.16
CA ALA A 65 6.96 -0.80 -9.98
C ALA A 65 7.49 -0.10 -8.74
N VAL A 66 6.98 -0.50 -7.59
CA VAL A 66 7.39 -0.04 -6.26
C VAL A 66 7.38 -1.20 -5.29
N HIS A 67 8.36 -1.22 -4.39
CA HIS A 67 8.39 -2.17 -3.28
C HIS A 67 8.14 -1.42 -1.98
N LEU A 68 6.94 -1.59 -1.42
CA LEU A 68 6.56 -0.94 -0.17
C LEU A 68 7.28 -1.59 1.01
N GLN A 69 8.05 -0.77 1.70
CA GLN A 69 8.66 -1.12 2.98
C GLN A 69 7.89 -0.38 4.09
N SER A 70 7.29 -1.12 4.99
CA SER A 70 6.44 -0.56 6.06
C SER A 70 7.17 0.44 6.94
N THR A 71 8.44 0.22 7.23
CA THR A 71 9.28 1.14 8.00
C THR A 71 9.41 2.50 7.32
N VAL A 72 9.68 2.52 6.02
CA VAL A 72 9.83 3.75 5.22
C VAL A 72 8.49 4.48 5.10
N LEU A 73 7.40 3.73 4.88
CA LEU A 73 6.06 4.31 4.84
C LEU A 73 5.65 4.89 6.18
N LEU A 74 5.97 4.19 7.28
CA LEU A 74 5.68 4.66 8.62
C LEU A 74 6.36 6.00 8.90
N GLU A 75 7.64 6.15 8.60
CA GLU A 75 8.36 7.42 8.73
C GLU A 75 7.69 8.53 7.92
N LYS A 76 7.37 8.27 6.64
CA LYS A 76 6.70 9.23 5.77
C LYS A 76 5.33 9.68 6.30
N TYR A 77 4.51 8.75 6.76
CA TYR A 77 3.18 9.06 7.29
C TYR A 77 3.19 9.57 8.72
N TRP A 78 4.23 9.28 9.48
CA TRP A 78 4.39 9.76 10.85
C TRP A 78 4.42 11.28 10.93
N ASP A 79 5.22 11.92 10.11
CA ASP A 79 5.29 13.38 10.07
C ASP A 79 3.96 14.01 9.66
N LYS A 80 3.25 13.36 8.73
CA LYS A 80 1.91 13.78 8.32
C LYS A 80 0.89 13.63 9.45
N MET A 81 0.95 12.53 10.22
CA MET A 81 0.07 12.32 11.38
C MET A 81 0.35 13.32 12.49
N LYS A 82 1.61 13.61 12.81
CA LYS A 82 1.98 14.66 13.77
C LYS A 82 1.47 16.03 13.35
N GLY A 83 1.53 16.35 12.05
CA GLY A 83 1.00 17.59 11.51
C GLY A 83 -0.51 17.73 11.74
N LEU A 84 -1.27 16.66 11.51
CA LEU A 84 -2.71 16.62 11.75
C LEU A 84 -3.04 16.68 13.26
N GLU A 85 -2.29 15.99 14.10
CA GLU A 85 -2.47 16.04 15.54
C GLU A 85 -2.32 17.45 16.08
N ASN A 86 -1.25 18.15 15.72
CA ASN A 86 -1.02 19.53 16.11
C ASN A 86 -2.15 20.49 15.70
N GLN A 87 -2.87 20.15 14.62
CA GLN A 87 -3.97 20.96 14.11
C GLN A 87 -5.29 20.71 14.86
N TYR A 88 -5.55 19.47 15.32
CA TYR A 88 -6.86 19.05 15.81
C TYR A 88 -6.92 18.69 17.29
N LEU A 89 -5.79 18.39 17.94
CA LEU A 89 -5.76 17.97 19.33
C LEU A 89 -5.09 19.02 20.22
N ARG A 90 -5.76 19.32 21.35
CA ARG A 90 -5.22 20.24 22.39
C ARG A 90 -4.07 19.61 23.18
N THR A 91 -4.06 18.30 23.31
CA THR A 91 -3.01 17.55 24.02
C THR A 91 -2.40 16.55 23.04
N PRO A 92 -1.12 16.69 22.65
CA PRO A 92 -0.51 15.79 21.70
C PRO A 92 -0.39 14.38 22.27
N PHE A 93 -1.13 13.43 21.70
CA PHE A 93 -1.08 12.02 22.06
C PHE A 93 0.21 11.36 21.54
N PHE A 94 0.64 11.74 20.33
CA PHE A 94 1.79 11.14 19.68
C PHE A 94 3.15 11.69 20.14
N LYS A 95 3.20 12.66 21.05
CA LYS A 95 4.48 13.15 21.61
C LYS A 95 5.24 12.06 22.37
N GLU A 96 4.53 11.12 22.96
CA GLU A 96 5.08 10.08 23.82
C GLU A 96 5.26 8.73 23.10
N VAL A 97 4.70 8.59 21.89
CA VAL A 97 4.79 7.35 21.10
C VAL A 97 5.85 7.52 20.00
N TYR A 98 6.88 6.70 20.04
CA TYR A 98 7.89 6.67 18.99
C TYR A 98 7.33 5.96 17.75
N GLY A 99 7.64 6.48 16.54
CA GLY A 99 7.11 5.94 15.29
C GLY A 99 7.40 4.45 15.07
N GLN A 100 8.48 3.93 15.68
CA GLN A 100 8.81 2.51 15.63
C GLN A 100 7.84 1.63 16.42
N GLU A 101 7.23 2.13 17.49
CA GLU A 101 6.25 1.39 18.29
C GLU A 101 4.92 1.20 17.55
N LEU A 102 4.55 2.12 16.67
CA LEU A 102 3.36 1.98 15.82
C LEU A 102 3.50 0.88 14.77
N GLY A 103 4.71 0.58 14.32
CA GLY A 103 4.98 -0.53 13.39
C GLY A 103 4.63 -1.91 13.98
N ILE A 104 4.48 -2.00 15.30
CA ILE A 104 4.10 -3.23 16.01
C ILE A 104 2.57 -3.41 16.06
N LEU A 105 1.80 -2.36 15.77
CA LEU A 105 0.34 -2.45 15.81
C LEU A 105 -0.20 -3.37 14.71
N PRO A 106 -1.01 -4.38 15.06
CA PRO A 106 -1.63 -5.26 14.07
C PRO A 106 -2.45 -4.45 13.06
N GLY A 107 -2.23 -4.70 11.78
CA GLY A 107 -2.93 -4.03 10.69
C GLY A 107 -2.31 -2.70 10.25
N MET A 108 -1.24 -2.23 10.87
CA MET A 108 -0.56 -0.99 10.46
C MET A 108 -0.02 -1.10 9.03
N ASP A 109 0.61 -2.22 8.68
CA ASP A 109 1.11 -2.48 7.33
C ASP A 109 0.00 -2.37 6.28
N SER A 110 -1.18 -2.93 6.60
CA SER A 110 -2.36 -2.85 5.74
C SER A 110 -2.87 -1.41 5.59
N ALA A 111 -2.89 -0.65 6.68
CA ALA A 111 -3.31 0.76 6.66
C ALA A 111 -2.34 1.63 5.84
N LEU A 112 -1.04 1.40 5.98
CA LEU A 112 0.00 2.09 5.21
C LEU A 112 -0.10 1.75 3.72
N GLY A 113 -0.30 0.47 3.37
CA GLY A 113 -0.52 0.02 1.99
C GLY A 113 -1.76 0.67 1.37
N LEU A 114 -2.89 0.68 2.10
CA LEU A 114 -4.12 1.33 1.64
C LEU A 114 -3.94 2.85 1.43
N SER A 115 -3.25 3.51 2.35
CA SER A 115 -2.94 4.94 2.24
C SER A 115 -2.09 5.24 1.02
N PHE A 116 -1.09 4.41 0.74
CA PHE A 116 -0.26 4.51 -0.46
C PHE A 116 -1.08 4.34 -1.74
N LEU A 117 -1.93 3.29 -1.81
CA LEU A 117 -2.79 3.04 -2.97
C LEU A 117 -3.73 4.22 -3.23
N ARG A 118 -4.34 4.77 -2.18
CA ARG A 118 -5.21 5.94 -2.26
C ARG A 118 -4.49 7.18 -2.80
N GLU A 119 -3.26 7.43 -2.33
CA GLU A 119 -2.46 8.55 -2.83
C GLU A 119 -2.13 8.38 -4.31
N ARG A 120 -1.73 7.18 -4.74
CA ARG A 120 -1.42 6.91 -6.16
C ARG A 120 -2.64 7.00 -7.06
N ASP A 121 -3.81 6.55 -6.60
CA ASP A 121 -5.07 6.72 -7.35
C ASP A 121 -5.46 8.20 -7.50
N ALA A 122 -5.32 8.98 -6.42
CA ALA A 122 -5.63 10.41 -6.44
C ALA A 122 -4.75 11.21 -7.43
N GLU A 123 -3.52 10.78 -7.70
CA GLU A 123 -2.64 11.40 -8.69
C GLU A 123 -3.11 11.20 -10.14
N SER A 124 -4.02 10.26 -10.38
CA SER A 124 -4.55 9.95 -11.71
C SER A 124 -3.47 9.70 -12.79
N LYS A 125 -2.28 9.26 -12.36
CA LYS A 125 -1.11 9.04 -13.21
C LYS A 125 -1.14 7.68 -13.90
N TYR A 126 -1.82 6.70 -13.30
CA TYR A 126 -1.88 5.31 -13.76
C TYR A 126 -3.31 4.93 -14.16
N ASP A 127 -3.43 4.13 -15.23
CA ASP A 127 -4.71 3.54 -15.64
C ASP A 127 -5.05 2.34 -14.76
N VAL A 128 -4.01 1.56 -14.39
CA VAL A 128 -4.14 0.36 -13.58
C VAL A 128 -3.10 0.34 -12.47
N ILE A 129 -3.53 0.02 -11.27
CA ILE A 129 -2.66 -0.24 -10.12
C ILE A 129 -2.83 -1.72 -9.74
N ILE A 130 -1.75 -2.49 -9.80
CA ILE A 130 -1.76 -3.90 -9.38
C ILE A 130 -1.14 -3.98 -8.00
N TYR A 131 -1.92 -4.41 -7.02
CA TYR A 131 -1.47 -4.59 -5.65
C TYR A 131 -1.20 -6.06 -5.33
N ASP A 132 0.05 -6.38 -5.04
CA ASP A 132 0.52 -7.70 -4.58
C ASP A 132 0.88 -7.61 -3.09
N GLY A 133 -0.13 -7.82 -2.25
CA GLY A 133 -0.06 -7.66 -0.81
C GLY A 133 0.68 -8.79 -0.08
N MET A 134 0.82 -8.64 1.24
CA MET A 134 1.58 -9.57 2.10
C MET A 134 0.92 -10.95 2.25
N GLY A 135 -0.38 -11.07 2.08
CA GLY A 135 -1.12 -12.34 2.20
C GLY A 135 -2.61 -12.18 1.96
N ASP A 136 -3.30 -13.31 1.77
CA ASP A 136 -4.71 -13.31 1.39
C ASP A 136 -5.60 -12.69 2.46
N LEU A 137 -5.44 -13.16 3.70
CA LEU A 137 -6.24 -12.68 4.83
C LEU A 137 -5.93 -11.20 5.15
N GLU A 138 -4.67 -10.82 5.10
CA GLU A 138 -4.25 -9.43 5.34
C GLU A 138 -4.77 -8.50 4.25
N THR A 139 -4.72 -8.92 2.99
CA THR A 139 -5.28 -8.17 1.87
C THR A 139 -6.80 -7.98 2.01
N LEU A 140 -7.53 -9.03 2.39
CA LEU A 140 -8.97 -8.95 2.63
C LEU A 140 -9.30 -8.02 3.82
N ARG A 141 -8.55 -8.12 4.91
CA ARG A 141 -8.69 -7.22 6.06
C ARG A 141 -8.43 -5.76 5.68
N MET A 142 -7.40 -5.51 4.89
CA MET A 142 -7.08 -4.18 4.39
C MET A 142 -8.26 -3.60 3.58
N LEU A 143 -8.83 -4.36 2.67
CA LEU A 143 -9.97 -3.92 1.86
C LEU A 143 -11.23 -3.68 2.69
N GLY A 144 -11.45 -4.45 3.76
CA GLY A 144 -12.58 -4.27 4.68
C GLY A 144 -12.39 -3.17 5.73
N MET A 145 -11.16 -2.70 5.94
CA MET A 145 -10.81 -1.74 7.00
C MET A 145 -11.62 -0.44 6.95
N PRO A 146 -11.82 0.22 5.80
CA PRO A 146 -12.57 1.48 5.73
C PRO A 146 -14.01 1.34 6.22
N GLU A 147 -14.68 0.24 5.91
CA GLU A 147 -16.04 -0.04 6.35
C GLU A 147 -16.12 -0.28 7.86
N ILE A 148 -15.20 -1.08 8.39
CA ILE A 148 -15.08 -1.39 9.82
C ILE A 148 -14.82 -0.11 10.61
N LEU A 149 -13.84 0.70 10.20
CA LEU A 149 -13.54 1.98 10.84
C LEU A 149 -14.73 2.95 10.76
N GLY A 150 -15.40 3.01 9.62
CA GLY A 150 -16.62 3.82 9.46
C GLY A 150 -17.73 3.40 10.41
N TRP A 151 -17.90 2.10 10.65
CA TRP A 151 -18.86 1.58 11.62
C TRP A 151 -18.50 2.02 13.06
N TYR A 152 -17.23 1.87 13.48
CA TYR A 152 -16.77 2.34 14.79
C TYR A 152 -16.96 3.84 14.98
N LEU A 153 -16.55 4.65 14.01
CA LEU A 153 -16.70 6.10 14.09
C LEU A 153 -18.16 6.56 14.22
N ARG A 154 -19.09 5.90 13.50
CA ARG A 154 -20.53 6.16 13.66
C ARG A 154 -21.02 5.81 15.05
N ARG A 155 -20.53 4.71 15.62
CA ARG A 155 -20.94 4.26 16.95
C ARG A 155 -20.42 5.18 18.05
N PHE A 156 -19.16 5.61 17.95
CA PHE A 156 -18.56 6.55 18.93
C PHE A 156 -19.17 7.95 18.89
N LYS A 157 -19.69 8.41 17.77
CA LYS A 157 -20.39 9.71 17.66
C LYS A 157 -21.77 9.71 18.32
N GLN A 158 -22.30 8.56 18.70
CA GLN A 158 -23.61 8.42 19.35
C GLN A 158 -23.50 8.32 20.89
N VAL A 159 -22.31 8.39 21.46
CA VAL A 159 -21.98 8.47 22.87
C VAL A 159 -21.54 9.90 23.20
#